data_73b3ba93649bb9ed964be85e0210e43c
#
_entry.id   73b3ba93649bb9ed964be85e0210e43c
#
_cell.length_a   1.000
_cell.length_b   1.000
_cell.length_c   1.000
_cell.angle_alpha   90.00
_cell.angle_beta   90.00
_cell.angle_gamma   90.00
#
_symmetry.space_group_name_H-M   'P 1'
#
loop_
_entity.id
_entity.type
_entity.pdbx_description
1 polymer ?
#
loop_
_entity_poly.entity_id
_entity_poly.type
_entity_poly.pdbx_seq_one_letter_code
_entity_poly.pdbx_strand_id
1 'polypeptide(L)'
;VQALDKALAIRGCVLRRLAVVIMVSEAREMARSVLAEALPRRWEHVRGVAGKAERVTASLALSGEVLVSAAWLHDIGYTPDVVETGFHPLDGARYLAGLGAPERVVNLVARHSYAILEAEIRGIGDLVAVFPDEGGALRDALWYCDLTTSPDGQPVSAPDRIVEIKARYGSGHIVTQFITDGAPELLAAIERTEYRLAGVLTD
;
A
#
# COMPACT_ATOMS: atom_id res chain seq x y z
N VAL A 1 19.64 19.89 -35.31
CA VAL A 1 19.87 19.16 -34.04
C VAL A 1 18.84 19.58 -33.01
N GLN A 2 18.66 20.89 -32.70
CA GLN A 2 17.71 21.37 -31.70
C GLN A 2 16.21 21.09 -32.00
N ALA A 3 15.81 20.93 -33.26
CA ALA A 3 14.43 20.61 -33.64
C ALA A 3 14.09 19.13 -33.43
N LEU A 4 15.09 18.23 -33.57
CA LEU A 4 14.91 16.79 -33.28
C LEU A 4 14.80 16.50 -31.79
N ASP A 5 15.56 17.21 -30.94
CA ASP A 5 15.53 17.06 -29.50
C ASP A 5 14.19 17.53 -28.90
N LYS A 6 13.61 18.62 -29.42
CA LYS A 6 12.27 19.07 -29.04
C LYS A 6 11.17 18.10 -29.47
N ALA A 7 11.30 17.47 -30.64
CA ALA A 7 10.34 16.47 -31.12
C ALA A 7 10.39 15.17 -30.31
N LEU A 8 11.58 14.75 -29.85
CA LEU A 8 11.73 13.61 -28.94
C LEU A 8 11.19 13.92 -27.54
N ALA A 9 11.45 15.13 -27.02
CA ALA A 9 10.90 15.56 -25.70
C ALA A 9 9.37 15.64 -25.73
N ILE A 10 8.76 16.12 -26.81
CA ILE A 10 7.30 16.20 -26.98
C ILE A 10 6.70 14.80 -27.15
N ARG A 11 7.35 13.89 -27.87
CA ARG A 11 6.93 12.47 -27.99
C ARG A 11 7.04 11.74 -26.66
N GLY A 12 8.10 11.97 -25.87
CA GLY A 12 8.25 11.43 -24.53
C GLY A 12 7.19 11.94 -23.55
N CYS A 13 6.75 13.20 -23.69
CA CYS A 13 5.72 13.80 -22.85
C CYS A 13 4.30 13.35 -23.23
N VAL A 14 4.02 13.14 -24.53
CA VAL A 14 2.71 12.68 -25.01
C VAL A 14 2.51 11.19 -24.78
N LEU A 15 3.58 10.37 -24.85
CA LEU A 15 3.52 8.93 -24.52
C LEU A 15 3.36 8.65 -23.02
N ARG A 16 3.68 9.61 -22.13
CA ARG A 16 3.47 9.49 -20.68
C ARG A 16 2.00 9.64 -20.23
N ARG A 17 1.06 9.97 -21.13
CA ARG A 17 -0.38 10.07 -20.84
C ARG A 17 -1.21 8.85 -21.25
N LEU A 18 -0.60 7.83 -21.84
CA LEU A 18 -1.24 6.52 -21.91
C LEU A 18 -1.12 5.93 -20.50
N ALA A 19 -2.24 5.59 -19.88
CA ALA A 19 -2.27 4.99 -18.56
C ALA A 19 -1.20 3.90 -18.47
N VAL A 20 -0.12 4.16 -17.73
CA VAL A 20 0.92 3.16 -17.49
C VAL A 20 0.27 2.13 -16.59
N VAL A 21 -0.12 1.00 -17.15
CA VAL A 21 -0.53 -0.16 -16.38
C VAL A 21 0.76 -0.78 -15.87
N ILE A 22 1.01 -0.69 -14.55
CA ILE A 22 2.11 -1.45 -13.96
C ILE A 22 1.66 -2.92 -13.93
N MET A 23 2.39 -3.78 -14.61
CA MET A 23 2.13 -5.21 -14.54
C MET A 23 2.44 -5.71 -13.12
N VAL A 24 1.64 -6.65 -12.62
CA VAL A 24 1.88 -7.26 -11.30
C VAL A 24 3.30 -7.82 -11.18
N SER A 25 3.84 -8.38 -12.29
CA SER A 25 5.22 -8.87 -12.35
C SER A 25 6.25 -7.76 -12.17
N GLU A 26 6.01 -6.56 -12.70
CA GLU A 26 6.89 -5.40 -12.55
C GLU A 26 6.85 -4.85 -11.12
N ALA A 27 5.65 -4.77 -10.53
CA ALA A 27 5.47 -4.38 -9.12
C ALA A 27 6.20 -5.35 -8.18
N ARG A 28 6.06 -6.66 -8.42
CA ARG A 28 6.77 -7.70 -7.67
C ARG A 28 8.29 -7.56 -7.80
N GLU A 29 8.80 -7.39 -9.02
CA GLU A 29 10.25 -7.28 -9.25
C GLU A 29 10.81 -6.00 -8.63
N MET A 30 10.09 -4.88 -8.71
CA MET A 30 10.45 -3.63 -8.03
C MET A 30 10.53 -3.84 -6.51
N ALA A 31 9.48 -4.40 -5.89
CA ALA A 31 9.48 -4.69 -4.46
C ALA A 31 10.63 -5.63 -4.08
N ARG A 32 10.89 -6.68 -4.89
CA ARG A 32 11.99 -7.63 -4.66
C ARG A 32 13.35 -6.94 -4.69
N SER A 33 13.59 -6.10 -5.68
CA SER A 33 14.88 -5.45 -5.90
C SER A 33 15.28 -4.51 -4.77
N VAL A 34 14.31 -3.89 -4.08
CA VAL A 34 14.59 -2.92 -3.01
C VAL A 34 14.39 -3.49 -1.59
N LEU A 35 13.53 -4.52 -1.42
CA LEU A 35 13.22 -5.06 -0.08
C LEU A 35 13.97 -6.36 0.24
N ALA A 36 14.19 -7.24 -0.75
CA ALA A 36 14.57 -8.62 -0.44
C ALA A 36 15.93 -8.73 0.28
N GLU A 37 16.90 -7.93 -0.10
CA GLU A 37 18.23 -7.91 0.53
C GLU A 37 18.29 -6.94 1.72
N ALA A 38 17.77 -5.72 1.55
CA ALA A 38 17.86 -4.65 2.54
C ALA A 38 16.97 -4.92 3.78
N LEU A 39 15.79 -5.48 3.59
CA LEU A 39 14.77 -5.69 4.63
C LEU A 39 14.10 -7.08 4.49
N PRO A 40 14.82 -8.21 4.68
CA PRO A 40 14.32 -9.55 4.36
C PRO A 40 13.03 -9.92 5.10
N ARG A 41 12.87 -9.52 6.35
CA ARG A 41 11.63 -9.77 7.09
C ARG A 41 10.44 -8.97 6.52
N ARG A 42 10.68 -7.73 6.06
CA ARG A 42 9.67 -6.92 5.37
C ARG A 42 9.29 -7.51 4.02
N TRP A 43 10.27 -8.07 3.31
CA TRP A 43 10.03 -8.81 2.08
C TRP A 43 9.09 -10.00 2.28
N GLU A 44 9.29 -10.81 3.35
CA GLU A 44 8.38 -11.91 3.66
C GLU A 44 6.96 -11.42 3.97
N HIS A 45 6.82 -10.32 4.71
CA HIS A 45 5.52 -9.67 4.94
C HIS A 45 4.84 -9.29 3.62
N VAL A 46 5.53 -8.53 2.77
CA VAL A 46 5.01 -8.07 1.48
C VAL A 46 4.61 -9.24 0.57
N ARG A 47 5.38 -10.32 0.54
CA ARG A 47 5.03 -11.57 -0.15
C ARG A 47 3.72 -12.17 0.35
N GLY A 48 3.56 -12.23 1.67
CA GLY A 48 2.34 -12.73 2.30
C GLY A 48 1.12 -11.88 1.96
N VAL A 49 1.25 -10.55 2.02
CA VAL A 49 0.20 -9.59 1.68
C VAL A 49 -0.20 -9.72 0.22
N ALA A 50 0.76 -9.74 -0.71
CA ALA A 50 0.50 -9.86 -2.14
C ALA A 50 -0.16 -11.21 -2.50
N GLY A 51 0.33 -12.33 -1.93
CA GLY A 51 -0.28 -13.64 -2.16
C GLY A 51 -1.71 -13.74 -1.57
N LYS A 52 -2.02 -13.00 -0.50
CA LYS A 52 -3.40 -12.86 0.00
C LYS A 52 -4.24 -12.01 -0.95
N ALA A 53 -3.70 -10.89 -1.46
CA ALA A 53 -4.38 -10.02 -2.41
C ALA A 53 -4.77 -10.77 -3.71
N GLU A 54 -3.91 -11.65 -4.22
CA GLU A 54 -4.23 -12.51 -5.38
C GLU A 54 -5.47 -13.39 -5.12
N ARG A 55 -5.57 -14.00 -3.93
CA ARG A 55 -6.73 -14.83 -3.56
C ARG A 55 -7.99 -14.00 -3.39
N VAL A 56 -7.89 -12.83 -2.75
CA VAL A 56 -9.02 -11.92 -2.52
C VAL A 56 -9.57 -11.40 -3.85
N THR A 57 -8.72 -10.99 -4.78
CA THR A 57 -9.16 -10.52 -6.10
C THR A 57 -9.86 -11.59 -6.91
N ALA A 58 -9.37 -12.83 -6.87
CA ALA A 58 -10.01 -13.95 -7.53
C ALA A 58 -11.43 -14.22 -6.98
N SER A 59 -11.64 -14.02 -5.68
CA SER A 59 -12.91 -14.27 -5.01
C SER A 59 -13.92 -13.12 -5.16
N LEU A 60 -13.46 -11.87 -5.20
CA LEU A 60 -14.31 -10.68 -5.17
C LEU A 60 -14.45 -9.98 -6.54
N ALA A 61 -13.90 -10.55 -7.62
CA ALA A 61 -13.87 -9.93 -8.96
C ALA A 61 -13.33 -8.48 -8.98
N LEU A 62 -12.45 -8.14 -8.01
CA LEU A 62 -11.81 -6.83 -7.94
C LEU A 62 -10.74 -6.66 -9.04
N SER A 63 -10.30 -5.42 -9.28
CA SER A 63 -9.17 -5.15 -10.16
C SER A 63 -7.88 -5.76 -9.60
N GLY A 64 -7.56 -6.99 -10.02
CA GLY A 64 -6.39 -7.73 -9.55
C GLY A 64 -5.09 -7.01 -9.82
N GLU A 65 -4.96 -6.37 -10.98
CA GLU A 65 -3.76 -5.60 -11.32
C GLU A 65 -3.50 -4.47 -10.32
N VAL A 66 -4.52 -3.72 -9.94
CA VAL A 66 -4.39 -2.59 -9.01
C VAL A 66 -4.14 -3.08 -7.58
N LEU A 67 -4.97 -4.00 -7.07
CA LEU A 67 -4.85 -4.49 -5.69
C LEU A 67 -3.53 -5.23 -5.46
N VAL A 68 -3.18 -6.15 -6.35
CA VAL A 68 -1.97 -6.97 -6.19
C VAL A 68 -0.71 -6.11 -6.37
N SER A 69 -0.71 -5.16 -7.31
CA SER A 69 0.42 -4.21 -7.45
C SER A 69 0.56 -3.33 -6.22
N ALA A 70 -0.53 -2.78 -5.68
CA ALA A 70 -0.50 -2.01 -4.44
C ALA A 70 -0.01 -2.86 -3.25
N ALA A 71 -0.44 -4.12 -3.15
CA ALA A 71 0.02 -5.06 -2.13
C ALA A 71 1.52 -5.37 -2.21
N TRP A 72 2.10 -5.50 -3.42
CA TRP A 72 3.54 -5.64 -3.59
C TRP A 72 4.32 -4.38 -3.19
N LEU A 73 3.73 -3.19 -3.35
CA LEU A 73 4.44 -1.91 -3.23
C LEU A 73 4.11 -1.12 -1.96
N HIS A 74 3.13 -1.55 -1.13
CA HIS A 74 2.64 -0.75 0.01
C HIS A 74 3.75 -0.36 1.00
N ASP A 75 4.70 -1.23 1.21
CA ASP A 75 5.79 -1.07 2.18
C ASP A 75 7.13 -0.64 1.56
N ILE A 76 7.18 -0.29 0.27
CA ILE A 76 8.41 0.11 -0.42
C ILE A 76 9.10 1.31 0.23
N GLY A 77 8.33 2.18 0.87
CA GLY A 77 8.82 3.37 1.57
C GLY A 77 9.67 3.10 2.81
N TYR A 78 9.79 1.84 3.26
CA TYR A 78 10.73 1.48 4.34
C TYR A 78 12.18 1.32 3.86
N THR A 79 12.42 1.23 2.55
CA THR A 79 13.77 1.01 2.03
C THR A 79 14.65 2.25 2.21
N PRO A 80 15.93 2.08 2.60
CA PRO A 80 16.83 3.21 2.81
C PRO A 80 16.92 4.19 1.65
N ASP A 81 16.86 3.69 0.41
CA ASP A 81 16.95 4.51 -0.81
C ASP A 81 15.66 5.28 -1.13
N VAL A 82 14.55 5.00 -0.43
CA VAL A 82 13.23 5.61 -0.65
C VAL A 82 12.82 6.52 0.50
N VAL A 83 13.34 6.28 1.70
CA VAL A 83 13.00 7.06 2.90
C VAL A 83 13.38 8.53 2.73
N GLU A 84 12.40 9.42 2.86
CA GLU A 84 12.56 10.89 2.88
C GLU A 84 12.07 11.50 4.20
N THR A 85 10.84 11.17 4.60
CA THR A 85 10.17 11.73 5.78
C THR A 85 10.21 10.79 6.99
N GLY A 86 10.54 9.52 6.76
CA GLY A 86 10.43 8.45 7.75
C GLY A 86 8.99 7.95 7.95
N PHE A 87 8.05 8.36 7.08
CA PHE A 87 6.68 7.86 7.04
C PHE A 87 6.46 7.07 5.74
N HIS A 88 6.62 5.75 5.83
CA HIS A 88 6.69 4.87 4.67
C HIS A 88 5.51 4.96 3.68
N PRO A 89 4.23 5.20 4.09
CA PRO A 89 3.16 5.35 3.13
C PRO A 89 3.36 6.54 2.20
N LEU A 90 3.83 7.67 2.76
CA LEU A 90 4.11 8.89 2.01
C LEU A 90 5.36 8.74 1.14
N ASP A 91 6.44 8.22 1.72
CA ASP A 91 7.73 8.07 1.04
C ASP A 91 7.59 7.10 -0.15
N GLY A 92 6.91 5.97 0.06
CA GLY A 92 6.60 5.00 -0.99
C GLY A 92 5.72 5.59 -2.10
N ALA A 93 4.67 6.32 -1.74
CA ALA A 93 3.78 6.95 -2.72
C ALA A 93 4.50 8.00 -3.57
N ARG A 94 5.34 8.86 -2.96
CA ARG A 94 6.15 9.85 -3.68
C ARG A 94 7.14 9.21 -4.63
N TYR A 95 7.83 8.18 -4.18
CA TYR A 95 8.77 7.42 -4.99
C TYR A 95 8.08 6.82 -6.23
N LEU A 96 6.94 6.14 -6.03
CA LEU A 96 6.15 5.55 -7.11
C LEU A 96 5.60 6.59 -8.07
N ALA A 97 5.10 7.73 -7.56
CA ALA A 97 4.64 8.84 -8.39
C ALA A 97 5.78 9.42 -9.24
N GLY A 98 6.98 9.55 -8.67
CA GLY A 98 8.19 9.98 -9.37
C GLY A 98 8.59 9.04 -10.52
N LEU A 99 8.32 7.75 -10.40
CA LEU A 99 8.52 6.74 -11.45
C LEU A 99 7.39 6.70 -12.48
N GLY A 100 6.29 7.45 -12.27
CA GLY A 100 5.13 7.46 -13.15
C GLY A 100 4.24 6.23 -12.99
N ALA A 101 4.23 5.58 -11.84
CA ALA A 101 3.32 4.49 -11.52
C ALA A 101 1.85 4.94 -11.64
N PRO A 102 0.90 4.02 -11.91
CA PRO A 102 -0.52 4.34 -12.02
C PRO A 102 -1.02 5.06 -10.75
N GLU A 103 -1.70 6.18 -10.95
CA GLU A 103 -2.18 7.03 -9.86
C GLU A 103 -2.97 6.25 -8.80
N ARG A 104 -3.81 5.31 -9.22
CA ARG A 104 -4.61 4.50 -8.32
C ARG A 104 -3.76 3.60 -7.41
N VAL A 105 -2.68 3.02 -7.92
CA VAL A 105 -1.72 2.24 -7.12
C VAL A 105 -0.99 3.16 -6.14
N VAL A 106 -0.55 4.34 -6.60
CA VAL A 106 0.10 5.35 -5.75
C VAL A 106 -0.81 5.78 -4.60
N ASN A 107 -2.08 6.07 -4.88
CA ASN A 107 -3.06 6.47 -3.88
C ASN A 107 -3.33 5.36 -2.85
N LEU A 108 -3.45 4.11 -3.28
CA LEU A 108 -3.60 2.97 -2.38
C LEU A 108 -2.37 2.79 -1.48
N VAL A 109 -1.16 2.96 -2.01
CA VAL A 109 0.08 2.92 -1.21
C VAL A 109 0.11 4.06 -0.20
N ALA A 110 -0.25 5.30 -0.60
CA ALA A 110 -0.31 6.44 0.32
C ALA A 110 -1.34 6.27 1.45
N ARG A 111 -2.42 5.54 1.18
CA ARG A 111 -3.60 5.42 2.05
C ARG A 111 -3.75 4.05 2.71
N HIS A 112 -2.79 3.12 2.50
CA HIS A 112 -2.93 1.79 3.09
C HIS A 112 -2.99 1.85 4.61
N SER A 113 -3.71 0.89 5.20
CA SER A 113 -3.82 0.68 6.64
C SER A 113 -4.12 1.93 7.45
N TYR A 114 -5.01 2.81 6.91
CA TYR A 114 -5.46 4.05 7.53
C TYR A 114 -4.34 5.08 7.78
N ALA A 115 -3.34 5.10 6.91
CA ALA A 115 -2.14 5.93 7.03
C ALA A 115 -2.42 7.43 7.27
N ILE A 116 -3.56 7.96 6.80
CA ILE A 116 -3.91 9.37 7.03
C ILE A 116 -4.02 9.70 8.52
N LEU A 117 -4.58 8.83 9.34
CA LEU A 117 -4.69 9.06 10.79
C LEU A 117 -3.30 9.12 11.43
N GLU A 118 -2.38 8.21 11.08
CA GLU A 118 -1.01 8.28 11.58
C GLU A 118 -0.30 9.55 11.11
N ALA A 119 -0.51 9.96 9.86
CA ALA A 119 0.04 11.18 9.32
C ALA A 119 -0.46 12.43 10.06
N GLU A 120 -1.74 12.48 10.43
CA GLU A 120 -2.33 13.56 11.24
C GLU A 120 -1.67 13.61 12.63
N ILE A 121 -1.52 12.48 13.31
CA ILE A 121 -0.85 12.38 14.60
C ILE A 121 0.62 12.85 14.48
N ARG A 122 1.28 12.59 13.35
CA ARG A 122 2.63 13.04 13.05
C ARG A 122 2.72 14.53 12.66
N GLY A 123 1.60 15.22 12.44
CA GLY A 123 1.57 16.61 11.95
C GLY A 123 1.92 16.77 10.46
N ILE A 124 1.80 15.71 9.68
CA ILE A 124 2.06 15.69 8.22
C ILE A 124 0.83 15.26 7.41
N GLY A 125 -0.38 15.34 7.99
CA GLY A 125 -1.62 14.93 7.35
C GLY A 125 -1.83 15.59 5.98
N ASP A 126 -1.54 16.89 5.84
CA ASP A 126 -1.66 17.63 4.58
C ASP A 126 -0.82 17.02 3.45
N LEU A 127 0.35 16.44 3.77
CA LEU A 127 1.22 15.80 2.78
C LEU A 127 0.64 14.49 2.24
N VAL A 128 -0.15 13.79 3.04
CA VAL A 128 -0.84 12.56 2.64
C VAL A 128 -2.20 12.88 2.02
N ALA A 129 -2.85 13.96 2.43
CA ALA A 129 -4.16 14.38 1.94
C ALA A 129 -4.19 14.65 0.42
N VAL A 130 -3.05 14.97 -0.19
CA VAL A 130 -2.93 15.16 -1.65
C VAL A 130 -3.18 13.89 -2.46
N PHE A 131 -3.07 12.71 -1.83
CA PHE A 131 -3.39 11.42 -2.44
C PHE A 131 -4.85 11.07 -2.12
N PRO A 132 -5.76 11.02 -3.10
CA PRO A 132 -7.16 10.68 -2.86
C PRO A 132 -7.35 9.31 -2.20
N ASP A 133 -8.30 9.22 -1.26
CA ASP A 133 -8.79 7.94 -0.77
C ASP A 133 -9.98 7.49 -1.64
N GLU A 134 -9.84 6.39 -2.35
CA GLU A 134 -10.94 5.90 -3.20
C GLU A 134 -12.07 5.23 -2.40
N GLY A 135 -11.81 4.88 -1.13
CA GLY A 135 -12.76 4.10 -0.33
C GLY A 135 -13.10 2.74 -0.94
N GLY A 136 -14.19 2.13 -0.47
CA GLY A 136 -14.78 0.94 -1.09
C GLY A 136 -13.97 -0.36 -0.98
N ALA A 137 -14.42 -1.36 -1.75
CA ALA A 137 -13.98 -2.74 -1.63
C ALA A 137 -12.47 -2.95 -1.87
N LEU A 138 -11.88 -2.20 -2.80
CA LEU A 138 -10.47 -2.37 -3.15
C LEU A 138 -9.54 -1.86 -2.03
N ARG A 139 -9.85 -0.67 -1.47
CA ARG A 139 -9.12 -0.12 -0.33
C ARG A 139 -9.24 -1.03 0.90
N ASP A 140 -10.46 -1.43 1.24
CA ASP A 140 -10.74 -2.31 2.37
C ASP A 140 -10.00 -3.64 2.21
N ALA A 141 -9.95 -4.20 0.98
CA ALA A 141 -9.22 -5.42 0.68
C ALA A 141 -7.71 -5.28 0.87
N LEU A 142 -7.10 -4.13 0.52
CA LEU A 142 -5.68 -3.90 0.80
C LEU A 142 -5.41 -3.86 2.30
N TRP A 143 -6.23 -3.13 3.07
CA TRP A 143 -6.10 -3.06 4.53
C TRP A 143 -6.30 -4.44 5.18
N TYR A 144 -7.28 -5.22 4.69
CA TYR A 144 -7.49 -6.60 5.12
C TYR A 144 -6.24 -7.44 4.88
N CYS A 145 -5.68 -7.40 3.66
CA CYS A 145 -4.50 -8.19 3.32
C CYS A 145 -3.31 -7.86 4.20
N ASP A 146 -3.03 -6.57 4.44
CA ASP A 146 -1.92 -6.11 5.27
C ASP A 146 -2.14 -6.48 6.75
N LEU A 147 -3.27 -6.07 7.34
CA LEU A 147 -3.50 -6.22 8.78
C LEU A 147 -3.77 -7.67 9.22
N THR A 148 -4.07 -8.57 8.29
CA THR A 148 -4.22 -10.01 8.56
C THR A 148 -3.01 -10.84 8.11
N THR A 149 -1.86 -10.18 7.88
CA THR A 149 -0.58 -10.82 7.55
C THR A 149 0.47 -10.42 8.58
N SER A 150 1.16 -11.41 9.17
CA SER A 150 2.21 -11.19 10.17
C SER A 150 3.48 -10.58 9.55
N PRO A 151 4.43 -10.05 10.35
CA PRO A 151 5.72 -9.59 9.83
C PRO A 151 6.53 -10.65 9.08
N ASP A 152 6.24 -11.93 9.32
CA ASP A 152 6.89 -13.06 8.67
C ASP A 152 6.07 -13.65 7.52
N GLY A 153 5.07 -12.90 7.04
CA GLY A 153 4.24 -13.26 5.89
C GLY A 153 3.19 -14.33 6.15
N GLN A 154 2.95 -14.72 7.42
CA GLN A 154 1.98 -15.75 7.77
C GLN A 154 0.60 -15.14 8.06
N PRO A 155 -0.49 -15.88 7.84
CA PRO A 155 -1.82 -15.45 8.26
C PRO A 155 -1.89 -15.21 9.78
N VAL A 156 -2.55 -14.12 10.16
CA VAL A 156 -2.81 -13.75 11.55
C VAL A 156 -4.19 -13.12 11.65
N SER A 157 -4.85 -13.17 12.81
CA SER A 157 -6.07 -12.42 13.02
C SER A 157 -5.76 -10.93 13.17
N ALA A 158 -6.68 -10.05 12.74
CA ALA A 158 -6.47 -8.61 12.91
C ALA A 158 -6.34 -8.19 14.39
N PRO A 159 -7.13 -8.72 15.34
CA PRO A 159 -6.93 -8.45 16.75
C PRO A 159 -5.53 -8.85 17.24
N ASP A 160 -5.03 -10.03 16.88
CA ASP A 160 -3.69 -10.48 17.27
C ASP A 160 -2.60 -9.61 16.65
N ARG A 161 -2.80 -9.17 15.40
CA ARG A 161 -1.88 -8.26 14.73
C ARG A 161 -1.81 -6.90 15.42
N ILE A 162 -2.96 -6.35 15.85
CA ILE A 162 -3.02 -5.10 16.63
C ILE A 162 -2.28 -5.26 17.96
N VAL A 163 -2.46 -6.38 18.66
CA VAL A 163 -1.75 -6.68 19.91
C VAL A 163 -0.24 -6.75 19.67
N GLU A 164 0.19 -7.43 18.62
CA GLU A 164 1.61 -7.55 18.25
C GLU A 164 2.23 -6.18 17.95
N ILE A 165 1.55 -5.34 17.16
CA ILE A 165 2.02 -3.98 16.84
C ILE A 165 2.19 -3.17 18.14
N LYS A 166 1.22 -3.16 19.03
CA LYS A 166 1.30 -2.44 20.31
C LYS A 166 2.45 -2.95 21.19
N ALA A 167 2.66 -4.26 21.23
CA ALA A 167 3.75 -4.87 21.99
C ALA A 167 5.13 -4.50 21.44
N ARG A 168 5.26 -4.46 20.10
CA ARG A 168 6.51 -4.14 19.41
C ARG A 168 6.96 -2.69 19.60
N TYR A 169 6.02 -1.75 19.55
CA TYR A 169 6.34 -0.32 19.67
C TYR A 169 6.30 0.20 21.10
N GLY A 170 5.54 -0.46 21.97
CA GLY A 170 5.40 -0.07 23.38
C GLY A 170 4.41 1.08 23.62
N SER A 171 4.09 1.32 24.89
CA SER A 171 3.19 2.40 25.32
C SER A 171 3.83 3.77 25.07
N GLY A 172 3.04 4.73 24.58
CA GLY A 172 3.50 6.11 24.30
C GLY A 172 4.16 6.31 22.93
N HIS A 173 4.37 5.24 22.16
CA HIS A 173 4.85 5.40 20.79
C HIS A 173 3.71 5.83 19.86
N ILE A 174 4.02 6.69 18.88
CA ILE A 174 3.03 7.25 17.93
C ILE A 174 2.26 6.16 17.18
N VAL A 175 2.94 5.06 16.79
CA VAL A 175 2.31 3.91 16.14
C VAL A 175 1.32 3.21 17.08
N THR A 176 1.63 3.14 18.38
CA THR A 176 0.70 2.56 19.37
C THR A 176 -0.53 3.43 19.57
N GLN A 177 -0.37 4.75 19.56
CA GLN A 177 -1.49 5.69 19.56
C GLN A 177 -2.34 5.49 18.30
N PHE A 178 -1.71 5.59 17.13
CA PHE A 178 -2.36 5.41 15.84
C PHE A 178 -3.18 4.11 15.76
N ILE A 179 -2.56 2.96 16.07
CA ILE A 179 -3.24 1.66 15.97
C ILE A 179 -4.35 1.49 17.03
N THR A 180 -4.29 2.25 18.12
CA THR A 180 -5.36 2.27 19.14
C THR A 180 -6.55 3.09 18.66
N ASP A 181 -6.29 4.29 18.17
CA ASP A 181 -7.33 5.23 17.75
C ASP A 181 -7.97 4.79 16.42
N GLY A 182 -7.17 4.20 15.52
CA GLY A 182 -7.60 3.70 14.22
C GLY A 182 -8.22 2.31 14.21
N ALA A 183 -8.08 1.54 15.29
CA ALA A 183 -8.58 0.15 15.35
C ALA A 183 -10.06 -0.01 14.96
N PRO A 184 -11.01 0.87 15.35
CA PRO A 184 -12.40 0.71 14.95
C PRO A 184 -12.60 0.72 13.44
N GLU A 185 -12.01 1.67 12.71
CA GLU A 185 -12.14 1.74 11.24
C GLU A 185 -11.35 0.63 10.53
N LEU A 186 -10.16 0.30 11.03
CA LEU A 186 -9.38 -0.82 10.52
C LEU A 186 -10.14 -2.14 10.61
N LEU A 187 -10.72 -2.44 11.78
CA LEU A 187 -11.51 -3.65 12.00
C LEU A 187 -12.80 -3.65 11.16
N ALA A 188 -13.45 -2.49 11.01
CA ALA A 188 -14.65 -2.36 10.17
C ALA A 188 -14.32 -2.62 8.69
N ALA A 189 -13.18 -2.14 8.18
CA ALA A 189 -12.74 -2.43 6.80
C ALA A 189 -12.47 -3.92 6.59
N ILE A 190 -11.88 -4.58 7.59
CA ILE A 190 -11.63 -6.02 7.57
C ILE A 190 -12.95 -6.78 7.56
N GLU A 191 -13.88 -6.44 8.45
CA GLU A 191 -15.19 -7.07 8.53
C GLU A 191 -15.98 -6.91 7.22
N ARG A 192 -15.98 -5.73 6.61
CA ARG A 192 -16.59 -5.51 5.28
C ARG A 192 -15.98 -6.42 4.22
N THR A 193 -14.66 -6.63 4.25
CA THR A 193 -13.99 -7.53 3.30
C THR A 193 -14.36 -8.99 3.55
N GLU A 194 -14.39 -9.42 4.81
CA GLU A 194 -14.79 -10.77 5.19
C GLU A 194 -16.24 -11.07 4.80
N TYR A 195 -17.17 -10.11 5.00
CA TYR A 195 -18.56 -10.25 4.55
C TYR A 195 -18.69 -10.36 3.04
N ARG A 196 -17.87 -9.61 2.26
CA ARG A 196 -17.82 -9.77 0.80
C ARG A 196 -17.30 -11.14 0.41
N LEU A 197 -16.23 -11.62 1.06
CA LEU A 197 -15.66 -12.95 0.81
C LEU A 197 -16.63 -14.08 1.15
N ALA A 198 -17.48 -13.89 2.17
CA ALA A 198 -18.55 -14.82 2.52
C ALA A 198 -19.80 -14.71 1.63
N GLY A 199 -19.84 -13.77 0.67
CA GLY A 199 -21.00 -13.51 -0.18
C GLY A 199 -22.18 -12.84 0.54
N VAL A 200 -21.95 -12.22 1.70
CA VAL A 200 -22.98 -11.52 2.50
C VAL A 200 -23.16 -10.07 2.04
N LEU A 201 -22.10 -9.42 1.57
CA LEU A 201 -22.13 -8.09 0.97
C LEU A 201 -21.88 -8.19 -0.53
N THR A 202 -22.75 -7.55 -1.31
CA THR A 202 -22.54 -7.25 -2.74
C THR A 202 -22.24 -5.76 -2.87
N ASP A 203 -21.37 -5.39 -3.79
CA ASP A 203 -21.05 -3.97 -4.10
C ASP A 203 -22.25 -3.23 -4.69
#